data_f89f59da278471659eac99b89076ff1e
#
_entry.id   f89f59da278471659eac99b89076ff1e
#
_cell.length_a   1.000
_cell.length_b   1.000
_cell.length_c   1.000
_cell.angle_alpha   90.00
_cell.angle_beta   90.00
_cell.angle_gamma   90.00
#
_symmetry.space_group_name_H-M   'P 1'
#
loop_
_entity.id
_entity.type
_entity.pdbx_description
1 polymer ?
#
loop_
_entity_poly.entity_id
_entity_poly.type
_entity_poly.pdbx_seq_one_letter_code
_entity_poly.pdbx_strand_id
1 'polypeptide(L)'
;MFFEFSKVFGFLLAPVHVLVIGALAASLWPYSGKRARSFRLMQAALALLLAMLLAPVGNLLLVPLETRFPPPGSDLGRVDGIVVLGGAVDEVTSGGQGHLGVNSAAERLIAPIALLQRYPQARLVFTGASGSLMPGIQKEGDFVRQFWHEAGIDKGQVLYEEKSRNTYENAVFSKALAQPKPGEHWLLVTSAAHMPRSVAVFRKADFEVTAYPVGFKSTGSLGHWYVPRSAEGALGNVESAMHEYLGLLAYYLTGRIDDAFPAPR
;
A
#
# COMPACT_ATOMS: atom_id res chain seq x y z
N MET A 1 -10.03 -18.38 -3.95
CA MET A 1 -9.28 -19.08 -2.87
C MET A 1 -8.01 -18.34 -2.47
N PHE A 2 -6.95 -18.15 -3.32
CA PHE A 2 -5.71 -17.46 -2.89
C PHE A 2 -5.96 -16.04 -2.36
N PHE A 3 -6.81 -15.27 -3.01
CA PHE A 3 -7.16 -13.90 -2.63
C PHE A 3 -7.86 -13.84 -1.25
N GLU A 4 -8.84 -14.68 -1.02
CA GLU A 4 -9.58 -14.76 0.25
C GLU A 4 -8.68 -15.24 1.39
N PHE A 5 -7.87 -16.27 1.14
CA PHE A 5 -6.86 -16.75 2.09
C PHE A 5 -5.85 -15.66 2.44
N SER A 6 -5.35 -14.91 1.46
CA SER A 6 -4.37 -13.86 1.70
C SER A 6 -4.92 -12.72 2.58
N LYS A 7 -6.21 -12.41 2.45
CA LYS A 7 -6.86 -11.39 3.30
C LYS A 7 -7.09 -11.88 4.73
N VAL A 8 -7.62 -13.09 4.91
CA VAL A 8 -7.83 -13.68 6.23
C VAL A 8 -6.48 -13.89 6.95
N PHE A 9 -5.48 -14.43 6.26
CA PHE A 9 -4.13 -14.57 6.81
C PHE A 9 -3.49 -13.22 7.12
N GLY A 10 -3.64 -12.23 6.25
CA GLY A 10 -3.14 -10.88 6.48
C GLY A 10 -3.74 -10.24 7.74
N PHE A 11 -5.04 -10.41 7.96
CA PHE A 11 -5.72 -9.94 9.16
C PHE A 11 -5.20 -10.66 10.43
N LEU A 12 -5.13 -12.00 10.40
CA LEU A 12 -4.67 -12.79 11.55
C LEU A 12 -3.18 -12.58 11.88
N LEU A 13 -2.36 -12.34 10.85
CA LEU A 13 -0.92 -12.09 11.01
C LEU A 13 -0.58 -10.62 11.27
N ALA A 14 -1.57 -9.72 11.29
CA ALA A 14 -1.33 -8.35 11.72
C ALA A 14 -0.71 -8.33 13.12
N PRO A 15 0.39 -7.59 13.35
CA PRO A 15 1.18 -7.68 14.59
C PRO A 15 0.33 -7.48 15.85
N VAL A 16 -0.62 -6.56 15.78
CA VAL A 16 -1.53 -6.26 16.90
C VAL A 16 -2.43 -7.46 17.20
N HIS A 17 -3.02 -8.10 16.18
CA HIS A 17 -3.89 -9.25 16.35
C HIS A 17 -3.12 -10.44 16.93
N VAL A 18 -1.90 -10.71 16.44
CA VAL A 18 -1.03 -11.77 16.96
C VAL A 18 -0.72 -11.55 18.45
N LEU A 19 -0.40 -10.30 18.83
CA LEU A 19 -0.09 -9.97 20.22
C LEU A 19 -1.31 -10.10 21.14
N VAL A 20 -2.47 -9.60 20.70
CA VAL A 20 -3.71 -9.69 21.47
C VAL A 20 -4.18 -11.13 21.62
N ILE A 21 -4.22 -11.89 20.51
CA ILE A 21 -4.60 -13.31 20.53
C ILE A 21 -3.61 -14.12 21.38
N GLY A 22 -2.31 -13.86 21.24
CA GLY A 22 -1.27 -14.50 22.06
C GLY A 22 -1.41 -14.20 23.56
N ALA A 23 -1.69 -12.95 23.93
CA ALA A 23 -1.94 -12.55 25.31
C ALA A 23 -3.21 -13.22 25.88
N LEU A 24 -4.30 -13.26 25.09
CA LEU A 24 -5.54 -13.94 25.46
C LEU A 24 -5.31 -15.46 25.63
N ALA A 25 -4.66 -16.11 24.69
CA ALA A 25 -4.33 -17.53 24.79
C ALA A 25 -3.46 -17.83 26.02
N ALA A 26 -2.47 -16.98 26.32
CA ALA A 26 -1.65 -17.09 27.52
C ALA A 26 -2.47 -16.91 28.81
N SER A 27 -3.46 -16.03 28.82
CA SER A 27 -4.34 -15.79 29.97
C SER A 27 -5.27 -16.99 30.29
N LEU A 28 -5.70 -17.71 29.25
CA LEU A 28 -6.58 -18.86 29.33
C LEU A 28 -5.85 -20.18 29.66
N TRP A 29 -4.51 -20.18 29.78
CA TRP A 29 -3.68 -21.36 30.06
C TRP A 29 -3.35 -21.62 31.54
N PRO A 30 -4.14 -21.26 32.54
CA PRO A 30 -3.81 -21.43 33.96
C PRO A 30 -3.93 -22.87 34.47
N TYR A 31 -4.51 -23.79 33.70
CA TYR A 31 -4.85 -25.14 34.16
C TYR A 31 -3.70 -26.15 34.15
N SER A 32 -2.50 -25.81 33.70
CA SER A 32 -1.41 -26.79 33.49
C SER A 32 -0.16 -26.63 34.38
N GLY A 33 -0.26 -25.99 35.54
CA GLY A 33 0.90 -25.81 36.46
C GLY A 33 2.00 -24.84 35.95
N LYS A 34 1.81 -24.23 34.79
CA LYS A 34 2.76 -23.32 34.13
C LYS A 34 2.37 -21.81 34.25
N ARG A 35 1.65 -21.48 35.30
CA ARG A 35 1.10 -20.12 35.55
C ARG A 35 2.13 -18.99 35.39
N ALA A 36 3.35 -19.20 35.92
CA ALA A 36 4.42 -18.19 35.81
C ALA A 36 4.91 -17.97 34.36
N ARG A 37 4.86 -19.00 33.51
CA ARG A 37 5.23 -18.89 32.09
C ARG A 37 4.18 -18.16 31.29
N SER A 38 2.89 -18.45 31.49
CA SER A 38 1.77 -17.77 30.87
C SER A 38 1.75 -16.28 31.23
N PHE A 39 1.98 -15.97 32.51
CA PHE A 39 2.03 -14.58 32.97
C PHE A 39 3.19 -13.80 32.33
N ARG A 40 4.39 -14.40 32.22
CA ARG A 40 5.53 -13.78 31.54
C ARG A 40 5.28 -13.55 30.04
N LEU A 41 4.61 -14.46 29.35
CA LEU A 41 4.24 -14.31 27.94
C LEU A 41 3.24 -13.16 27.74
N MET A 42 2.26 -13.06 28.62
CA MET A 42 1.30 -11.94 28.60
C MET A 42 2.00 -10.59 28.85
N GLN A 43 2.88 -10.51 29.84
CA GLN A 43 3.66 -9.30 30.10
C GLN A 43 4.55 -8.91 28.92
N ALA A 44 5.20 -9.90 28.26
CA ALA A 44 6.02 -9.66 27.09
C ALA A 44 5.18 -9.13 25.91
N ALA A 45 3.99 -9.70 25.67
CA ALA A 45 3.08 -9.21 24.63
C ALA A 45 2.61 -7.77 24.90
N LEU A 46 2.24 -7.46 26.16
CA LEU A 46 1.85 -6.11 26.56
C LEU A 46 3.02 -5.10 26.46
N ALA A 47 4.23 -5.51 26.88
CA ALA A 47 5.42 -4.68 26.77
C ALA A 47 5.76 -4.37 25.30
N LEU A 48 5.63 -5.36 24.40
CA LEU A 48 5.85 -5.18 22.98
C LEU A 48 4.79 -4.26 22.35
N LEU A 49 3.52 -4.44 22.73
CA LEU A 49 2.44 -3.54 22.30
C LEU A 49 2.70 -2.11 22.77
N LEU A 50 3.10 -1.93 24.03
CA LEU A 50 3.44 -0.62 24.57
C LEU A 50 4.65 -0.02 23.85
N ALA A 51 5.66 -0.80 23.52
CA ALA A 51 6.80 -0.35 22.73
C ALA A 51 6.35 0.11 21.33
N MET A 52 5.45 -0.60 20.67
CA MET A 52 4.88 -0.16 19.37
C MET A 52 4.11 1.15 19.47
N LEU A 53 3.46 1.42 20.60
CA LEU A 53 2.69 2.65 20.83
C LEU A 53 3.55 3.85 21.17
N LEU A 54 4.61 3.66 21.97
CA LEU A 54 5.41 4.76 22.54
C LEU A 54 6.73 5.01 21.83
N ALA A 55 7.29 3.99 21.19
CA ALA A 55 8.52 4.12 20.43
C ALA A 55 8.24 4.27 18.92
N PRO A 56 9.15 4.87 18.12
CA PRO A 56 8.97 5.06 16.69
C PRO A 56 9.19 3.76 15.89
N VAL A 57 8.64 2.62 16.36
CA VAL A 57 8.82 1.31 15.72
C VAL A 57 8.34 1.33 14.27
N GLY A 58 7.19 1.97 14.03
CA GLY A 58 6.66 2.13 12.67
C GLY A 58 7.63 2.92 11.77
N ASN A 59 8.26 3.99 12.29
CA ASN A 59 9.27 4.73 11.54
C ASN A 59 10.49 3.86 11.20
N LEU A 60 11.00 3.09 12.17
CA LEU A 60 12.14 2.19 11.95
C LEU A 60 11.87 1.15 10.86
N LEU A 61 10.64 0.65 10.79
CA LEU A 61 10.22 -0.33 9.78
C LEU A 61 9.92 0.33 8.42
N LEU A 62 9.34 1.54 8.39
CA LEU A 62 8.96 2.21 7.15
C LEU A 62 10.14 2.86 6.44
N VAL A 63 11.11 3.44 7.16
CA VAL A 63 12.25 4.15 6.54
C VAL A 63 12.96 3.31 5.46
N PRO A 64 13.33 2.03 5.67
CA PRO A 64 13.97 1.24 4.62
C PRO A 64 13.10 1.02 3.39
N LEU A 65 11.76 0.95 3.54
CA LEU A 65 10.83 0.82 2.43
C LEU A 65 10.68 2.13 1.66
N GLU A 66 10.45 3.23 2.38
CA GLU A 66 10.12 4.53 1.79
C GLU A 66 11.34 5.24 1.18
N THR A 67 12.53 5.00 1.71
CA THR A 67 13.78 5.56 1.15
C THR A 67 14.36 4.71 0.01
N ARG A 68 13.80 3.53 -0.23
CA ARG A 68 14.30 2.62 -1.27
C ARG A 68 14.14 3.18 -2.68
N PHE A 69 13.04 3.91 -2.92
CA PHE A 69 12.77 4.64 -4.16
C PHE A 69 12.52 6.09 -3.79
N PRO A 70 13.54 6.95 -3.86
CA PRO A 70 13.37 8.37 -3.55
C PRO A 70 12.44 9.05 -4.58
N PRO A 71 11.79 10.16 -4.21
CA PRO A 71 11.07 10.97 -5.18
C PRO A 71 11.98 11.32 -6.34
N PRO A 72 11.49 11.21 -7.58
CA PRO A 72 12.28 11.60 -8.74
C PRO A 72 12.57 13.10 -8.70
N GLY A 73 13.65 13.53 -9.35
CA GLY A 73 14.02 14.93 -9.44
C GLY A 73 12.89 15.80 -10.06
N SER A 74 13.02 17.10 -9.90
CA SER A 74 12.02 18.04 -10.40
C SER A 74 11.86 18.03 -11.92
N ASP A 75 12.88 17.64 -12.67
CA ASP A 75 12.81 17.50 -14.12
C ASP A 75 12.72 16.01 -14.50
N LEU A 76 11.53 15.59 -14.92
CA LEU A 76 11.26 14.25 -15.43
C LEU A 76 11.36 14.14 -16.95
N GLY A 77 11.69 15.26 -17.63
CA GLY A 77 11.66 15.32 -19.08
C GLY A 77 10.24 15.07 -19.63
N ARG A 78 10.17 14.31 -20.72
CA ARG A 78 8.89 13.90 -21.31
C ARG A 78 8.27 12.78 -20.47
N VAL A 79 6.99 12.90 -20.14
CA VAL A 79 6.17 11.87 -19.52
C VAL A 79 5.03 11.50 -20.46
N ASP A 80 4.98 10.24 -20.89
CA ASP A 80 3.98 9.73 -21.84
C ASP A 80 2.78 9.10 -21.15
N GLY A 81 2.99 8.62 -19.91
CA GLY A 81 1.89 8.06 -19.14
C GLY A 81 2.15 8.01 -17.64
N ILE A 82 1.07 7.87 -16.92
CA ILE A 82 1.03 7.82 -15.46
C ILE A 82 0.14 6.64 -15.07
N VAL A 83 0.66 5.70 -14.30
CA VAL A 83 -0.13 4.62 -13.71
C VAL A 83 -0.32 4.92 -12.22
N VAL A 84 -1.55 4.90 -11.76
CA VAL A 84 -1.92 5.12 -10.37
C VAL A 84 -2.49 3.84 -9.77
N LEU A 85 -1.85 3.34 -8.72
CA LEU A 85 -2.36 2.18 -8.00
C LEU A 85 -3.46 2.57 -7.02
N GLY A 86 -4.57 1.86 -7.05
CA GLY A 86 -5.68 1.99 -6.13
C GLY A 86 -5.33 1.64 -4.67
N GLY A 87 -6.35 1.58 -3.82
CA GLY A 87 -6.24 1.36 -2.39
C GLY A 87 -6.25 2.67 -1.58
N ALA A 88 -6.71 3.79 -2.17
CA ALA A 88 -6.81 5.09 -1.52
C ALA A 88 -8.24 5.42 -1.06
N VAL A 89 -9.25 4.68 -1.54
CA VAL A 89 -10.66 4.88 -1.19
C VAL A 89 -11.07 3.90 -0.08
N ASP A 90 -11.80 4.40 0.90
CA ASP A 90 -12.57 3.57 1.82
C ASP A 90 -13.92 3.23 1.17
N GLU A 91 -13.98 2.10 0.49
CA GLU A 91 -15.15 1.67 -0.28
C GLU A 91 -16.40 1.49 0.59
N VAL A 92 -16.24 1.04 1.83
CA VAL A 92 -17.37 0.78 2.74
C VAL A 92 -17.99 2.10 3.18
N THR A 93 -17.16 3.03 3.66
CA THR A 93 -17.61 4.35 4.10
C THR A 93 -18.15 5.15 2.91
N SER A 94 -17.46 5.14 1.78
CA SER A 94 -17.88 5.85 0.56
C SER A 94 -19.23 5.35 0.06
N GLY A 95 -19.40 4.04 -0.04
CA GLY A 95 -20.66 3.43 -0.48
C GLY A 95 -21.82 3.70 0.47
N GLY A 96 -21.56 3.69 1.78
CA GLY A 96 -22.58 3.98 2.80
C GLY A 96 -23.01 5.46 2.86
N GLN A 97 -22.11 6.38 2.56
CA GLN A 97 -22.35 7.82 2.62
C GLN A 97 -22.67 8.44 1.25
N GLY A 98 -22.43 7.73 0.15
CA GLY A 98 -22.68 8.24 -1.21
C GLY A 98 -21.69 9.31 -1.66
N HIS A 99 -20.53 9.43 -1.02
CA HIS A 99 -19.47 10.35 -1.42
C HIS A 99 -18.08 9.74 -1.19
N LEU A 100 -17.05 10.29 -1.83
CA LEU A 100 -15.67 9.83 -1.71
C LEU A 100 -15.16 9.95 -0.27
N GLY A 101 -14.89 8.83 0.39
CA GLY A 101 -14.11 8.71 1.60
C GLY A 101 -12.72 8.21 1.26
N VAL A 102 -11.68 8.89 1.73
CA VAL A 102 -10.29 8.50 1.47
C VAL A 102 -9.59 8.05 2.73
N ASN A 103 -8.61 7.16 2.58
CA ASN A 103 -7.76 6.68 3.66
C ASN A 103 -6.37 7.36 3.62
N SER A 104 -5.41 6.84 4.39
CA SER A 104 -4.05 7.38 4.48
C SER A 104 -3.24 7.33 3.17
N ALA A 105 -3.78 6.76 2.09
CA ALA A 105 -3.16 6.73 0.77
C ALA A 105 -3.74 7.79 -0.20
N ALA A 106 -4.51 8.76 0.28
CA ALA A 106 -5.18 9.80 -0.51
C ALA A 106 -4.25 10.54 -1.49
N GLU A 107 -2.97 10.70 -1.15
CA GLU A 107 -1.99 11.35 -2.02
C GLU A 107 -1.84 10.65 -3.39
N ARG A 108 -2.19 9.36 -3.50
CA ARG A 108 -2.23 8.66 -4.79
C ARG A 108 -3.27 9.25 -5.75
N LEU A 109 -4.36 9.80 -5.22
CA LEU A 109 -5.42 10.42 -6.02
C LEU A 109 -5.14 11.90 -6.28
N ILE A 110 -4.37 12.56 -5.42
CA ILE A 110 -4.05 14.00 -5.50
C ILE A 110 -2.87 14.24 -6.45
N ALA A 111 -1.82 13.43 -6.36
CA ALA A 111 -0.61 13.63 -7.18
C ALA A 111 -0.87 13.65 -8.70
N PRO A 112 -1.76 12.82 -9.27
CA PRO A 112 -2.09 12.86 -10.69
C PRO A 112 -2.64 14.21 -11.16
N ILE A 113 -3.32 14.96 -10.28
CA ILE A 113 -3.85 16.29 -10.63
C ILE A 113 -2.70 17.24 -10.99
N ALA A 114 -1.69 17.33 -10.12
CA ALA A 114 -0.51 18.16 -10.37
C ALA A 114 0.34 17.63 -11.56
N LEU A 115 0.46 16.30 -11.66
CA LEU A 115 1.20 15.68 -12.76
C LEU A 115 0.56 15.97 -14.12
N LEU A 116 -0.76 15.87 -14.26
CA LEU A 116 -1.44 16.16 -15.51
C LEU A 116 -1.46 17.66 -15.86
N GLN A 117 -1.43 18.55 -14.85
CA GLN A 117 -1.21 19.98 -15.10
C GLN A 117 0.16 20.23 -15.72
N ARG A 118 1.18 19.47 -15.27
CA ARG A 118 2.55 19.60 -15.77
C ARG A 118 2.78 18.85 -17.08
N TYR A 119 2.13 17.69 -17.24
CA TYR A 119 2.25 16.81 -18.42
C TYR A 119 0.88 16.54 -19.03
N PRO A 120 0.24 17.55 -19.64
CA PRO A 120 -1.16 17.48 -20.10
C PRO A 120 -1.39 16.46 -21.21
N GLN A 121 -0.33 15.99 -21.87
CA GLN A 121 -0.40 14.96 -22.91
C GLN A 121 -0.20 13.53 -22.35
N ALA A 122 0.15 13.38 -21.06
CA ALA A 122 0.36 12.08 -20.47
C ALA A 122 -0.97 11.31 -20.37
N ARG A 123 -0.95 10.06 -20.77
CA ARG A 123 -2.09 9.13 -20.56
C ARG A 123 -2.18 8.77 -19.10
N LEU A 124 -3.36 8.79 -18.51
CA LEU A 124 -3.57 8.39 -17.12
C LEU A 124 -4.25 7.02 -17.06
N VAL A 125 -3.68 6.10 -16.30
CA VAL A 125 -4.25 4.78 -16.01
C VAL A 125 -4.48 4.68 -14.51
N PHE A 126 -5.72 4.50 -14.10
CA PHE A 126 -6.04 4.03 -12.74
C PHE A 126 -6.17 2.52 -12.75
N THR A 127 -5.55 1.84 -11.78
CA THR A 127 -5.65 0.39 -11.66
C THR A 127 -5.92 -0.02 -10.23
N GLY A 128 -7.01 -0.71 -10.03
CA GLY A 128 -7.46 -1.22 -8.75
C GLY A 128 -8.93 -1.61 -8.83
N ALA A 129 -9.21 -2.91 -8.66
CA ALA A 129 -10.56 -3.37 -8.42
C ALA A 129 -10.90 -3.25 -6.92
N SER A 130 -12.16 -3.52 -6.57
CA SER A 130 -12.59 -3.53 -5.18
C SER A 130 -11.70 -4.45 -4.33
N GLY A 131 -11.13 -3.86 -3.29
CA GLY A 131 -10.45 -4.57 -2.23
C GLY A 131 -11.43 -5.25 -1.26
N SER A 132 -12.73 -4.99 -1.36
CA SER A 132 -13.75 -5.53 -0.47
C SER A 132 -14.08 -6.99 -0.78
N LEU A 133 -14.31 -7.79 0.27
CA LEU A 133 -14.91 -9.12 0.18
C LEU A 133 -16.45 -9.08 0.20
N MET A 134 -17.05 -7.90 0.41
CA MET A 134 -18.50 -7.73 0.50
C MET A 134 -19.07 -7.60 -0.92
N PRO A 135 -20.05 -8.42 -1.30
CA PRO A 135 -20.73 -8.29 -2.57
C PRO A 135 -21.59 -7.02 -2.62
N GLY A 136 -21.67 -6.39 -3.80
CA GLY A 136 -22.54 -5.23 -4.02
C GLY A 136 -22.00 -3.89 -3.56
N ILE A 137 -20.76 -3.80 -3.10
CA ILE A 137 -20.10 -2.52 -2.80
C ILE A 137 -19.65 -1.88 -4.12
N GLN A 138 -19.88 -0.56 -4.24
CA GLN A 138 -19.40 0.24 -5.35
C GLN A 138 -17.86 0.19 -5.40
N LYS A 139 -17.31 0.03 -6.59
CA LYS A 139 -15.87 -0.13 -6.79
C LYS A 139 -15.11 1.16 -6.54
N GLU A 140 -13.88 1.04 -6.08
CA GLU A 140 -12.99 2.18 -5.92
C GLU A 140 -12.90 3.06 -7.18
N GLY A 141 -12.80 2.43 -8.36
CA GLY A 141 -12.71 3.12 -9.64
C GLY A 141 -13.88 4.07 -9.95
N ASP A 142 -15.09 3.76 -9.48
CA ASP A 142 -16.26 4.63 -9.70
C ASP A 142 -16.13 5.94 -8.92
N PHE A 143 -15.70 5.87 -7.64
CA PHE A 143 -15.46 7.06 -6.82
C PHE A 143 -14.29 7.89 -7.34
N VAL A 144 -13.22 7.23 -7.79
CA VAL A 144 -12.05 7.90 -8.38
C VAL A 144 -12.43 8.60 -9.68
N ARG A 145 -13.23 7.96 -10.53
CA ARG A 145 -13.73 8.55 -11.79
C ARG A 145 -14.53 9.82 -11.51
N GLN A 146 -15.46 9.77 -10.56
CA GLN A 146 -16.24 10.94 -10.16
C GLN A 146 -15.33 12.06 -9.64
N PHE A 147 -14.41 11.74 -8.71
CA PHE A 147 -13.49 12.72 -8.13
C PHE A 147 -12.61 13.40 -9.19
N TRP A 148 -12.01 12.62 -10.08
CA TRP A 148 -11.15 13.18 -11.12
C TRP A 148 -11.93 13.93 -12.21
N HIS A 149 -13.18 13.56 -12.47
CA HIS A 149 -14.07 14.33 -13.32
C HIS A 149 -14.38 15.69 -12.68
N GLU A 150 -14.77 15.72 -11.42
CA GLU A 150 -15.04 16.96 -10.66
C GLU A 150 -13.77 17.83 -10.52
N ALA A 151 -12.60 17.21 -10.37
CA ALA A 151 -11.30 17.89 -10.36
C ALA A 151 -10.85 18.38 -11.76
N GLY A 152 -11.59 18.07 -12.82
CA GLY A 152 -11.34 18.53 -14.19
C GLY A 152 -10.15 17.85 -14.88
N ILE A 153 -9.65 16.72 -14.36
CA ILE A 153 -8.54 15.98 -14.98
C ILE A 153 -9.02 14.79 -15.82
N ASP A 154 -10.20 14.24 -15.58
CA ASP A 154 -10.79 13.23 -16.45
C ASP A 154 -11.67 13.90 -17.51
N LYS A 155 -11.11 14.10 -18.69
CA LYS A 155 -11.80 14.62 -19.89
C LYS A 155 -12.06 13.49 -20.91
N GLY A 156 -12.18 12.25 -20.43
CA GLY A 156 -12.35 11.06 -21.28
C GLY A 156 -11.05 10.39 -21.72
N GLN A 157 -9.88 10.85 -21.20
CA GLN A 157 -8.57 10.26 -21.52
C GLN A 157 -8.05 9.33 -20.43
N VAL A 158 -8.76 9.17 -19.30
CA VAL A 158 -8.35 8.30 -18.21
C VAL A 158 -8.80 6.87 -18.51
N LEU A 159 -7.89 5.94 -18.40
CA LEU A 159 -8.17 4.50 -18.53
C LEU A 159 -8.35 3.90 -17.13
N TYR A 160 -9.44 3.17 -16.92
CA TYR A 160 -9.74 2.53 -15.65
C TYR A 160 -9.64 1.01 -15.78
N GLU A 161 -8.67 0.43 -15.08
CA GLU A 161 -8.51 -1.02 -14.93
C GLU A 161 -9.17 -1.45 -13.61
N GLU A 162 -10.22 -2.26 -13.69
CA GLU A 162 -11.09 -2.60 -12.58
C GLU A 162 -11.29 -4.12 -12.41
N LYS A 163 -10.35 -4.94 -12.91
CA LYS A 163 -10.40 -6.42 -12.87
C LYS A 163 -9.36 -7.03 -11.94
N SER A 164 -8.30 -6.29 -11.65
CA SER A 164 -7.18 -6.74 -10.84
C SER A 164 -7.59 -7.00 -9.39
N ARG A 165 -7.09 -8.08 -8.81
CA ARG A 165 -7.37 -8.51 -7.42
C ARG A 165 -6.14 -8.37 -6.52
N ASN A 166 -4.99 -8.05 -7.08
CA ASN A 166 -3.72 -7.93 -6.38
C ASN A 166 -2.73 -7.10 -7.22
N THR A 167 -1.62 -6.68 -6.61
CA THR A 167 -0.66 -5.78 -7.27
C THR A 167 0.01 -6.40 -8.50
N TYR A 168 0.17 -7.72 -8.57
CA TYR A 168 0.69 -8.37 -9.77
C TYR A 168 -0.30 -8.25 -10.94
N GLU A 169 -1.58 -8.49 -10.69
CA GLU A 169 -2.63 -8.31 -11.70
C GLU A 169 -2.77 -6.84 -12.12
N ASN A 170 -2.57 -5.88 -11.19
CA ASN A 170 -2.52 -4.46 -11.52
C ASN A 170 -1.46 -4.18 -12.61
N ALA A 171 -0.25 -4.70 -12.44
CA ALA A 171 0.82 -4.49 -13.42
C ALA A 171 0.50 -5.11 -14.79
N VAL A 172 0.05 -6.37 -14.80
CA VAL A 172 -0.26 -7.10 -16.03
C VAL A 172 -1.42 -6.45 -16.79
N PHE A 173 -2.51 -6.11 -16.07
CA PHE A 173 -3.71 -5.57 -16.72
C PHE A 173 -3.53 -4.10 -17.11
N SER A 174 -2.78 -3.31 -16.31
CA SER A 174 -2.41 -1.94 -16.70
C SER A 174 -1.57 -1.92 -17.96
N LYS A 175 -0.57 -2.82 -18.09
CA LYS A 175 0.22 -2.94 -19.31
C LYS A 175 -0.65 -3.26 -20.51
N ALA A 176 -1.55 -4.24 -20.37
CA ALA A 176 -2.46 -4.64 -21.44
C ALA A 176 -3.41 -3.51 -21.86
N LEU A 177 -3.88 -2.70 -20.90
CA LEU A 177 -4.76 -1.55 -21.13
C LEU A 177 -4.01 -0.37 -21.71
N ALA A 178 -2.85 -0.03 -21.14
CA ALA A 178 -2.02 1.11 -21.54
C ALA A 178 -1.32 0.91 -22.88
N GLN A 179 -0.97 -0.34 -23.23
CA GLN A 179 -0.21 -0.68 -24.42
C GLN A 179 1.01 0.24 -24.63
N PRO A 180 1.94 0.28 -23.65
CA PRO A 180 3.09 1.17 -23.72
C PRO A 180 3.96 0.87 -24.94
N LYS A 181 4.40 1.91 -25.65
CA LYS A 181 5.28 1.77 -26.79
C LYS A 181 6.76 1.82 -26.34
N PRO A 182 7.67 1.19 -27.08
CA PRO A 182 9.09 1.30 -26.82
C PRO A 182 9.54 2.77 -26.75
N GLY A 183 10.29 3.11 -25.71
CA GLY A 183 10.79 4.47 -25.48
C GLY A 183 9.79 5.44 -24.84
N GLU A 184 8.56 5.02 -24.53
CA GLU A 184 7.66 5.83 -23.72
C GLU A 184 8.10 5.84 -22.26
N HIS A 185 8.01 7.01 -21.63
CA HIS A 185 8.33 7.22 -20.22
C HIS A 185 7.04 7.21 -19.37
N TRP A 186 6.90 6.19 -18.53
CA TRP A 186 5.74 6.00 -17.67
C TRP A 186 6.11 6.21 -16.19
N LEU A 187 5.27 6.96 -15.47
CA LEU A 187 5.37 7.11 -14.02
C LEU A 187 4.47 6.09 -13.32
N LEU A 188 4.94 5.55 -12.21
CA LEU A 188 4.14 4.72 -11.30
C LEU A 188 3.90 5.48 -10.01
N VAL A 189 2.66 5.86 -9.74
CA VAL A 189 2.23 6.58 -8.54
C VAL A 189 1.63 5.59 -7.54
N THR A 190 2.26 5.48 -6.40
CA THR A 190 1.75 4.71 -5.25
C THR A 190 2.41 5.19 -3.95
N SER A 191 1.93 4.71 -2.79
CA SER A 191 2.54 5.07 -1.50
C SER A 191 4.00 4.62 -1.42
N ALA A 192 4.84 5.45 -0.80
CA ALA A 192 6.28 5.24 -0.72
C ALA A 192 6.65 3.87 -0.15
N ALA A 193 5.99 3.44 0.92
CA ALA A 193 6.21 2.10 1.49
C ALA A 193 5.83 0.95 0.53
N HIS A 194 4.83 1.17 -0.35
CA HIS A 194 4.38 0.19 -1.34
C HIS A 194 5.25 0.15 -2.60
N MET A 195 6.05 1.18 -2.84
CA MET A 195 6.82 1.36 -4.08
C MET A 195 7.77 0.20 -4.40
N PRO A 196 8.53 -0.36 -3.44
CA PRO A 196 9.43 -1.48 -3.76
C PRO A 196 8.69 -2.67 -4.38
N ARG A 197 7.59 -3.12 -3.75
CA ARG A 197 6.79 -4.23 -4.25
C ARG A 197 6.13 -3.92 -5.59
N SER A 198 5.66 -2.69 -5.76
CA SER A 198 5.01 -2.24 -6.99
C SER A 198 5.97 -2.22 -8.17
N VAL A 199 7.14 -1.60 -8.03
CA VAL A 199 8.15 -1.57 -9.11
C VAL A 199 8.59 -2.99 -9.48
N ALA A 200 8.76 -3.88 -8.49
CA ALA A 200 9.15 -5.26 -8.76
C ALA A 200 8.13 -6.01 -9.65
N VAL A 201 6.82 -5.87 -9.36
CA VAL A 201 5.80 -6.55 -10.17
C VAL A 201 5.64 -5.91 -11.55
N PHE A 202 5.82 -4.60 -11.68
CA PHE A 202 5.80 -3.92 -12.98
C PHE A 202 6.99 -4.38 -13.84
N ARG A 203 8.19 -4.51 -13.27
CA ARG A 203 9.35 -5.11 -13.94
C ARG A 203 9.08 -6.56 -14.36
N LYS A 204 8.49 -7.36 -13.48
CA LYS A 204 8.11 -8.76 -13.79
C LYS A 204 7.07 -8.87 -14.91
N ALA A 205 6.22 -7.88 -15.05
CA ALA A 205 5.26 -7.76 -16.16
C ALA A 205 5.88 -7.16 -17.44
N ASP A 206 7.19 -6.87 -17.47
CA ASP A 206 7.88 -6.14 -18.53
C ASP A 206 7.22 -4.79 -18.85
N PHE A 207 6.75 -4.09 -17.84
CA PHE A 207 6.25 -2.73 -17.93
C PHE A 207 7.23 -1.82 -17.21
N GLU A 208 8.12 -1.19 -17.96
CA GLU A 208 9.10 -0.26 -17.41
C GLU A 208 8.42 1.01 -16.93
N VAL A 209 8.68 1.37 -15.66
CA VAL A 209 8.10 2.53 -15.01
C VAL A 209 9.14 3.24 -14.15
N THR A 210 9.03 4.56 -14.07
CA THR A 210 9.76 5.39 -13.11
C THR A 210 8.93 5.54 -11.83
N ALA A 211 9.53 5.24 -10.69
CA ALA A 211 8.86 5.37 -9.41
C ALA A 211 8.52 6.83 -9.09
N TYR A 212 7.28 7.10 -8.73
CA TYR A 212 6.80 8.37 -8.21
C TYR A 212 6.10 8.13 -6.87
N PRO A 213 6.89 7.93 -5.79
CA PRO A 213 6.36 7.64 -4.46
C PRO A 213 5.66 8.86 -3.87
N VAL A 214 4.51 8.61 -3.22
CA VAL A 214 3.72 9.59 -2.47
C VAL A 214 3.34 9.02 -1.11
N GLY A 215 2.71 9.79 -0.23
CA GLY A 215 2.17 9.29 1.02
C GLY A 215 3.24 8.73 1.96
N PHE A 216 4.35 9.47 2.11
CA PHE A 216 5.40 9.15 3.08
C PHE A 216 4.85 9.24 4.50
N LYS A 217 5.10 8.23 5.30
CA LYS A 217 4.67 8.13 6.71
C LYS A 217 5.84 8.22 7.69
N SER A 218 7.06 7.94 7.22
CA SER A 218 8.27 8.03 8.03
C SER A 218 8.94 9.40 7.89
N THR A 219 9.90 9.66 8.77
CA THR A 219 10.75 10.87 8.70
C THR A 219 11.83 10.79 7.62
N GLY A 220 11.95 9.67 6.92
CA GLY A 220 13.04 9.39 5.98
C GLY A 220 14.40 9.14 6.65
N SER A 221 14.47 9.13 7.98
CA SER A 221 15.71 8.94 8.73
C SER A 221 15.50 8.04 9.94
N LEU A 222 16.44 7.10 10.14
CA LEU A 222 16.47 6.25 11.34
C LEU A 222 16.93 7.00 12.59
N GLY A 223 17.63 8.13 12.42
CA GLY A 223 18.15 8.95 13.52
C GLY A 223 17.11 9.85 14.18
N HIS A 224 15.95 10.04 13.58
CA HIS A 224 14.89 10.86 14.13
C HIS A 224 14.01 10.08 15.09
N TRP A 225 14.27 10.25 16.38
CA TRP A 225 13.42 9.70 17.43
C TRP A 225 12.23 10.63 17.70
N TYR A 226 11.03 10.11 17.63
CA TYR A 226 9.81 10.85 18.00
C TYR A 226 8.78 9.90 18.63
N VAL A 227 7.95 10.44 19.48
CA VAL A 227 6.80 9.72 20.02
C VAL A 227 5.65 9.83 19.01
N PRO A 228 5.01 8.74 18.60
CA PRO A 228 3.85 8.78 17.72
C PRO A 228 2.75 9.68 18.29
N ARG A 229 2.10 10.45 17.42
CA ARG A 229 1.05 11.41 17.84
C ARG A 229 -0.24 10.75 18.30
N SER A 230 -0.49 9.53 17.85
CA SER A 230 -1.67 8.74 18.20
C SER A 230 -1.37 7.25 18.18
N ALA A 231 -2.13 6.48 18.94
CA ALA A 231 -2.07 5.02 18.92
C ALA A 231 -2.41 4.46 17.53
N GLU A 232 -3.41 5.03 16.87
CA GLU A 232 -3.80 4.66 15.50
C GLU A 232 -2.64 4.83 14.53
N GLY A 233 -1.98 6.00 14.51
CA GLY A 233 -0.82 6.25 13.65
C GLY A 233 0.37 5.35 13.97
N ALA A 234 0.64 5.09 15.26
CA ALA A 234 1.72 4.19 15.67
C ALA A 234 1.52 2.78 15.15
N LEU A 235 0.34 2.19 15.42
CA LEU A 235 0.01 0.82 15.02
C LEU A 235 -0.18 0.71 13.50
N GLY A 236 -0.86 1.67 12.88
CA GLY A 236 -1.07 1.70 11.43
C GLY A 236 0.23 1.78 10.63
N ASN A 237 1.26 2.46 11.15
CA ASN A 237 2.58 2.47 10.52
C ASN A 237 3.29 1.12 10.63
N VAL A 238 3.20 0.44 11.78
CA VAL A 238 3.74 -0.91 11.96
C VAL A 238 3.02 -1.89 11.02
N GLU A 239 1.68 -1.84 10.98
CA GLU A 239 0.88 -2.70 10.10
C GLU A 239 1.19 -2.46 8.62
N SER A 240 1.29 -1.19 8.20
CA SER A 240 1.67 -0.85 6.83
C SER A 240 3.03 -1.43 6.44
N ALA A 241 4.04 -1.28 7.30
CA ALA A 241 5.37 -1.82 7.05
C ALA A 241 5.36 -3.35 6.98
N MET A 242 4.74 -4.02 7.94
CA MET A 242 4.64 -5.49 7.98
C MET A 242 3.88 -6.04 6.76
N HIS A 243 2.80 -5.37 6.34
CA HIS A 243 2.07 -5.74 5.12
C HIS A 243 2.99 -5.75 3.89
N GLU A 244 3.84 -4.74 3.73
CA GLU A 244 4.74 -4.66 2.59
C GLU A 244 5.89 -5.67 2.68
N TYR A 245 6.50 -5.89 3.85
CA TYR A 245 7.53 -6.92 4.02
C TYR A 245 6.99 -8.33 3.77
N LEU A 246 5.81 -8.64 4.32
CA LEU A 246 5.16 -9.93 4.09
C LEU A 246 4.73 -10.07 2.61
N GLY A 247 4.25 -8.98 2.01
CA GLY A 247 3.90 -8.94 0.59
C GLY A 247 5.11 -9.19 -0.31
N LEU A 248 6.24 -8.54 -0.05
CA LEU A 248 7.52 -8.76 -0.76
C LEU A 248 7.96 -10.22 -0.65
N LEU A 249 7.98 -10.77 0.57
CA LEU A 249 8.36 -12.17 0.80
C LEU A 249 7.43 -13.14 0.06
N ALA A 250 6.11 -12.96 0.19
CA ALA A 250 5.12 -13.82 -0.47
C ALA A 250 5.24 -13.77 -2.00
N TYR A 251 5.48 -12.58 -2.56
CA TYR A 251 5.62 -12.41 -4.01
C TYR A 251 6.93 -12.99 -4.54
N TYR A 252 8.02 -12.87 -3.77
CA TYR A 252 9.28 -13.51 -4.09
C TYR A 252 9.16 -15.04 -4.07
N LEU A 253 8.61 -15.61 -2.99
CA LEU A 253 8.43 -17.06 -2.87
C LEU A 253 7.47 -17.65 -3.92
N THR A 254 6.53 -16.86 -4.42
CA THR A 254 5.58 -17.28 -5.47
C THR A 254 6.02 -16.94 -6.90
N GLY A 255 7.24 -16.42 -7.08
CA GLY A 255 7.82 -16.08 -8.39
C GLY A 255 7.16 -14.90 -9.10
N ARG A 256 6.40 -14.06 -8.36
CA ARG A 256 5.77 -12.85 -8.89
C ARG A 256 6.70 -11.64 -8.93
N ILE A 257 7.84 -11.72 -8.27
CA ILE A 257 8.97 -10.79 -8.34
C ILE A 257 10.26 -11.58 -8.31
N ASP A 258 11.32 -11.04 -8.88
CA ASP A 258 12.63 -11.70 -8.98
C ASP A 258 13.58 -11.31 -7.85
N ASP A 259 13.37 -10.16 -7.23
CA ASP A 259 14.16 -9.64 -6.11
C ASP A 259 13.30 -9.53 -4.85
N ALA A 260 13.77 -10.05 -3.72
CA ALA A 260 13.07 -9.97 -2.44
C ALA A 260 12.97 -8.53 -1.89
N PHE A 261 13.95 -7.67 -2.25
CA PHE A 261 13.95 -6.25 -1.88
C PHE A 261 14.53 -5.41 -3.03
N PRO A 262 13.72 -5.12 -4.07
CA PRO A 262 14.17 -4.49 -5.31
C PRO A 262 14.71 -3.07 -5.08
N ALA A 263 15.65 -2.65 -5.94
CA ALA A 263 16.28 -1.34 -5.95
C ALA A 263 15.98 -0.57 -7.24
N PRO A 264 16.18 0.76 -7.29
CA PRO A 264 16.30 1.51 -8.53
C PRO A 264 17.36 0.90 -9.45
N ARG A 265 17.13 0.93 -10.77
CA ARG A 265 18.10 0.55 -11.81
C ARG A 265 18.72 1.78 -12.42
#